data_7ed370418e231dcd957e5eed23d1c74c
#
_entry.id   7ed370418e231dcd957e5eed23d1c74c
#
_cell.length_a   1.000
_cell.length_b   1.000
_cell.length_c   1.000
_cell.angle_alpha   90.00
_cell.angle_beta   90.00
_cell.angle_gamma   90.00
#
_symmetry.space_group_name_H-M   'P 1'
#
loop_
_entity.id
_entity.type
_entity.pdbx_description
1 polymer ?
#
loop_
_entity_poly.entity_id
_entity_poly.type
_entity_poly.pdbx_seq_one_letter_code
_entity_poly.pdbx_strand_id
1 'polypeptide(L)'
;MDERFMKEALVLAREAFEDGEVPVGCVIVRGDEIVGRGRNRREQGKSALAHAEVEAIAEACRNLGGWRLWECTLYVTLEPCPMCAGAIINARIPRVVYGASDDKCGAVRSVCSLFDMKFNHHPQVESGILEEEAAALLSEFFQNLRIELRNRPKWKKVQSAECKGQS
;
A
#
# COMPACT_ATOMS: atom_id res chain seq x y z
N MET A 1 16.98 -11.88 1.34
CA MET A 1 17.05 -10.40 1.39
C MET A 1 15.64 -9.79 1.31
N ASP A 2 14.81 -10.20 0.38
CA ASP A 2 13.45 -9.67 0.20
C ASP A 2 12.55 -9.86 1.43
N GLU A 3 12.59 -11.01 2.08
CA GLU A 3 11.84 -11.23 3.33
C GLU A 3 12.20 -10.25 4.45
N ARG A 4 13.47 -9.86 4.54
CA ARG A 4 13.91 -8.88 5.54
C ARG A 4 13.18 -7.56 5.37
N PHE A 5 13.14 -7.04 4.16
CA PHE A 5 12.49 -5.76 3.85
C PHE A 5 10.96 -5.87 3.88
N MET A 6 10.41 -7.01 3.47
CA MET A 6 8.98 -7.26 3.62
C MET A 6 8.55 -7.31 5.09
N LYS A 7 9.38 -7.84 6.00
CA LYS A 7 9.13 -7.78 7.44
C LYS A 7 9.07 -6.34 7.96
N GLU A 8 9.95 -5.47 7.49
CA GLU A 8 9.89 -4.03 7.81
C GLU A 8 8.57 -3.38 7.31
N ALA A 9 8.14 -3.72 6.10
CA ALA A 9 6.85 -3.28 5.59
C ALA A 9 5.67 -3.82 6.42
N LEU A 10 5.75 -5.07 6.88
CA LEU A 10 4.72 -5.66 7.76
C LEU A 10 4.67 -4.97 9.14
N VAL A 11 5.79 -4.52 9.69
CA VAL A 11 5.80 -3.72 10.93
C VAL A 11 4.97 -2.44 10.73
N LEU A 12 5.18 -1.73 9.62
CA LEU A 12 4.40 -0.54 9.29
C LEU A 12 2.92 -0.85 9.05
N ALA A 13 2.61 -2.00 8.45
CA ALA A 13 1.24 -2.45 8.29
C ALA A 13 0.55 -2.70 9.64
N ARG A 14 1.24 -3.29 10.61
CA ARG A 14 0.73 -3.48 11.97
C ARG A 14 0.50 -2.16 12.70
N GLU A 15 1.39 -1.20 12.54
CA GLU A 15 1.18 0.16 13.07
C GLU A 15 -0.08 0.80 12.49
N ALA A 16 -0.31 0.67 11.17
CA ALA A 16 -1.54 1.13 10.54
C ALA A 16 -2.78 0.42 11.11
N PHE A 17 -2.71 -0.89 11.33
CA PHE A 17 -3.76 -1.68 11.97
C PHE A 17 -4.12 -1.13 13.35
N GLU A 18 -3.12 -0.86 14.19
CA GLU A 18 -3.30 -0.31 15.54
C GLU A 18 -3.94 1.08 15.52
N ASP A 19 -3.66 1.86 14.49
CA ASP A 19 -4.26 3.18 14.26
C ASP A 19 -5.69 3.12 13.67
N GLY A 20 -6.23 1.93 13.42
CA GLY A 20 -7.56 1.75 12.80
C GLY A 20 -7.59 1.94 11.29
N GLU A 21 -6.44 1.92 10.65
CA GLU A 21 -6.28 2.01 9.20
C GLU A 21 -6.17 0.62 8.56
N VAL A 22 -6.55 0.51 7.29
CA VAL A 22 -6.30 -0.71 6.51
C VAL A 22 -4.80 -1.02 6.57
N PRO A 23 -4.39 -2.24 7.01
CA PRO A 23 -3.01 -2.55 7.34
C PRO A 23 -2.16 -2.78 6.08
N VAL A 24 -1.64 -1.71 5.53
CA VAL A 24 -0.68 -1.70 4.44
C VAL A 24 0.55 -0.91 4.85
N GLY A 25 1.71 -1.52 4.65
CA GLY A 25 3.00 -0.91 4.90
C GLY A 25 3.90 -1.02 3.67
N CYS A 26 4.77 -0.04 3.51
CA CYS A 26 5.68 0.05 2.37
C CYS A 26 7.05 0.58 2.78
N VAL A 27 8.11 -0.03 2.26
CA VAL A 27 9.46 0.49 2.36
C VAL A 27 10.10 0.59 0.99
N ILE A 28 10.94 1.60 0.80
CA ILE A 28 11.77 1.75 -0.40
C ILE A 28 13.24 1.59 0.01
N VAL A 29 13.94 0.77 -0.72
CA VAL A 29 15.30 0.34 -0.41
C VAL A 29 16.23 0.68 -1.57
N ARG A 30 17.38 1.27 -1.25
CA ARG A 30 18.50 1.43 -2.17
C ARG A 30 19.72 0.69 -1.62
N GLY A 31 20.19 -0.31 -2.36
CA GLY A 31 21.19 -1.24 -1.82
C GLY A 31 20.63 -2.03 -0.65
N ASP A 32 21.23 -1.88 0.53
CA ASP A 32 20.80 -2.49 1.78
C ASP A 32 20.13 -1.51 2.75
N GLU A 33 19.89 -0.28 2.32
CA GLU A 33 19.40 0.81 3.16
C GLU A 33 17.95 1.17 2.82
N ILE A 34 17.11 1.29 3.85
CA ILE A 34 15.75 1.80 3.71
C ILE A 34 15.81 3.32 3.61
N VAL A 35 15.40 3.85 2.46
CA VAL A 35 15.40 5.29 2.16
C VAL A 35 14.02 5.94 2.23
N GLY A 36 12.97 5.15 2.30
CA GLY A 36 11.60 5.64 2.47
C GLY A 36 10.72 4.63 3.17
N ARG A 37 9.81 5.12 4.02
CA ARG A 37 8.81 4.35 4.75
C ARG A 37 7.44 4.98 4.59
N GLY A 38 6.42 4.15 4.56
CA GLY A 38 5.04 4.61 4.53
C GLY A 38 4.09 3.57 5.06
N ARG A 39 2.97 4.04 5.58
CA ARG A 39 1.84 3.20 5.95
C ARG A 39 0.53 3.89 5.58
N ASN A 40 -0.54 3.14 5.43
CA ASN A 40 -1.84 3.72 5.14
C ASN A 40 -2.29 4.65 6.28
N ARG A 41 -2.65 5.87 5.95
CA ARG A 41 -3.15 6.92 6.86
C ARG A 41 -4.38 7.64 6.31
N ARG A 42 -5.12 7.01 5.44
CA ARG A 42 -6.23 7.63 4.72
C ARG A 42 -7.27 8.27 5.65
N GLU A 43 -7.63 7.59 6.73
CA GLU A 43 -8.61 8.09 7.70
C GLU A 43 -8.02 9.17 8.62
N GLN A 44 -6.84 8.94 9.20
CA GLN A 44 -6.15 9.91 10.05
C GLN A 44 -5.76 11.17 9.28
N GLY A 45 -5.20 10.99 8.10
CA GLY A 45 -4.75 12.09 7.24
C GLY A 45 -5.90 12.79 6.50
N LYS A 46 -7.11 12.24 6.54
CA LYS A 46 -8.27 12.73 5.75
C LYS A 46 -7.89 12.97 4.29
N SER A 47 -7.16 12.01 3.72
CA SER A 47 -6.59 12.11 2.38
C SER A 47 -6.73 10.80 1.62
N ALA A 48 -7.36 10.85 0.45
CA ALA A 48 -7.43 9.73 -0.48
C ALA A 48 -6.05 9.32 -1.03
N LEU A 49 -5.04 10.18 -0.91
CA LEU A 49 -3.68 9.95 -1.42
C LEU A 49 -2.78 9.31 -0.36
N ALA A 50 -3.18 9.24 0.91
CA ALA A 50 -2.36 8.76 2.02
C ALA A 50 -2.25 7.23 2.04
N HIS A 51 -1.82 6.63 0.95
CA HIS A 51 -1.43 5.23 0.82
C HIS A 51 0.04 5.03 1.21
N ALA A 52 0.35 3.84 1.70
CA ALA A 52 1.70 3.47 2.15
C ALA A 52 2.77 3.74 1.09
N GLU A 53 2.49 3.37 -0.16
CA GLU A 53 3.42 3.53 -1.29
C GLU A 53 3.68 5.01 -1.61
N VAL A 54 2.64 5.83 -1.62
CA VAL A 54 2.76 7.28 -1.90
C VAL A 54 3.59 7.96 -0.82
N GLU A 55 3.35 7.64 0.45
CA GLU A 55 4.15 8.16 1.57
C GLU A 55 5.62 7.74 1.47
N ALA A 56 5.88 6.46 1.22
CA ALA A 56 7.22 5.92 1.08
C ALA A 56 8.00 6.55 -0.09
N ILE A 57 7.33 6.73 -1.23
CA ILE A 57 7.91 7.42 -2.41
C ILE A 57 8.26 8.87 -2.07
N ALA A 58 7.35 9.59 -1.43
CA ALA A 58 7.58 10.98 -1.05
C ALA A 58 8.78 11.12 -0.08
N GLU A 59 8.87 10.23 0.90
CA GLU A 59 10.00 10.22 1.84
C GLU A 59 11.33 9.88 1.14
N ALA A 60 11.35 8.84 0.30
CA ALA A 60 12.54 8.46 -0.46
C ALA A 60 13.03 9.59 -1.36
N CYS A 61 12.13 10.28 -2.05
CA CYS A 61 12.48 11.43 -2.89
C CYS A 61 13.14 12.55 -2.07
N ARG A 62 12.60 12.85 -0.89
CA ARG A 62 13.19 13.86 0.00
C ARG A 62 14.58 13.43 0.49
N ASN A 63 14.71 12.20 0.94
CA ASN A 63 15.97 11.68 1.49
C ASN A 63 17.07 11.56 0.46
N LEU A 64 16.72 11.24 -0.78
CA LEU A 64 17.67 11.10 -1.89
C LEU A 64 17.88 12.40 -2.69
N GLY A 65 17.09 13.43 -2.41
CA GLY A 65 17.22 14.72 -3.05
C GLY A 65 16.79 14.76 -4.52
N GLY A 66 15.88 13.88 -4.95
CA GLY A 66 15.39 13.84 -6.32
C GLY A 66 14.19 12.92 -6.49
N TRP A 67 13.46 13.08 -7.58
CA TRP A 67 12.22 12.34 -7.83
C TRP A 67 12.43 11.00 -8.58
N ARG A 68 13.60 10.76 -9.14
CA ARG A 68 13.94 9.52 -9.83
C ARG A 68 14.54 8.51 -8.86
N LEU A 69 13.87 7.36 -8.69
CA LEU A 69 14.26 6.32 -7.76
C LEU A 69 14.75 5.05 -8.47
N TRP A 70 15.54 5.19 -9.50
CA TRP A 70 15.96 4.09 -10.40
C TRP A 70 16.90 3.04 -9.81
N GLU A 71 17.52 3.30 -8.69
CA GLU A 71 18.36 2.33 -7.97
C GLU A 71 17.62 1.70 -6.79
N CYS A 72 16.29 1.90 -6.72
CA CYS A 72 15.49 1.49 -5.58
C CYS A 72 14.61 0.27 -5.90
N THR A 73 14.30 -0.49 -4.85
CA THR A 73 13.26 -1.51 -4.84
C THR A 73 12.17 -1.07 -3.86
N LEU A 74 10.92 -1.19 -4.28
CA LEU A 74 9.77 -0.95 -3.43
C LEU A 74 9.23 -2.28 -2.91
N TYR A 75 9.06 -2.39 -1.60
CA TYR A 75 8.42 -3.51 -0.92
C TYR A 75 7.12 -3.04 -0.28
N VAL A 76 6.02 -3.69 -0.59
CA VAL A 76 4.70 -3.35 -0.07
C VAL A 76 3.92 -4.61 0.31
N THR A 77 3.17 -4.57 1.40
CA THR A 77 2.47 -5.76 1.91
C THR A 77 1.26 -6.18 1.07
N LEU A 78 0.68 -5.25 0.32
CA LEU A 78 -0.46 -5.48 -0.57
C LEU A 78 -0.14 -5.00 -1.98
N GLU A 79 -0.66 -5.70 -2.99
CA GLU A 79 -0.54 -5.33 -4.39
C GLU A 79 -0.96 -3.86 -4.62
N PRO A 80 -0.14 -3.04 -5.30
CA PRO A 80 -0.45 -1.64 -5.55
C PRO A 80 -1.73 -1.42 -6.35
N CYS A 81 -2.53 -0.44 -5.91
CA CYS A 81 -3.71 0.05 -6.63
C CYS A 81 -3.29 0.91 -7.85
N PRO A 82 -4.24 1.35 -8.72
CA PRO A 82 -3.90 2.15 -9.90
C PRO A 82 -3.15 3.45 -9.59
N MET A 83 -3.53 4.15 -8.51
CA MET A 83 -2.85 5.37 -8.08
C MET A 83 -1.39 5.10 -7.72
N CYS A 84 -1.15 4.06 -6.92
CA CYS A 84 0.19 3.71 -6.46
C CYS A 84 1.05 3.12 -7.58
N ALA A 85 0.48 2.30 -8.45
CA ALA A 85 1.17 1.79 -9.63
C ALA A 85 1.60 2.95 -10.56
N GLY A 86 0.75 3.94 -10.75
CA GLY A 86 1.09 5.17 -11.48
C GLY A 86 2.21 5.97 -10.81
N ALA A 87 2.18 6.09 -9.49
CA ALA A 87 3.24 6.76 -8.72
C ALA A 87 4.59 6.04 -8.86
N ILE A 88 4.59 4.72 -8.85
CA ILE A 88 5.78 3.88 -9.07
C ILE A 88 6.39 4.12 -10.46
N ILE A 89 5.55 4.15 -11.50
CA ILE A 89 5.97 4.47 -12.87
C ILE A 89 6.58 5.88 -12.92
N ASN A 90 5.90 6.86 -12.33
CA ASN A 90 6.38 8.25 -12.30
C ASN A 90 7.72 8.40 -11.59
N ALA A 91 7.91 7.70 -10.49
CA ALA A 91 9.16 7.73 -9.71
C ALA A 91 10.29 6.92 -10.35
N ARG A 92 10.04 6.19 -11.44
CA ARG A 92 11.03 5.34 -12.14
C ARG A 92 11.62 4.24 -11.27
N ILE A 93 10.83 3.67 -10.37
CA ILE A 93 11.28 2.54 -9.55
C ILE A 93 11.39 1.29 -10.42
N PRO A 94 12.57 0.65 -10.51
CA PRO A 94 12.77 -0.46 -11.44
C PRO A 94 12.25 -1.81 -10.93
N ARG A 95 12.04 -1.99 -9.63
CA ARG A 95 11.61 -3.26 -9.05
C ARG A 95 10.58 -3.06 -7.95
N VAL A 96 9.51 -3.86 -8.02
CA VAL A 96 8.41 -3.89 -7.04
C VAL A 96 8.25 -5.30 -6.51
N VAL A 97 8.21 -5.44 -5.20
CA VAL A 97 7.95 -6.69 -4.49
C VAL A 97 6.72 -6.50 -3.62
N TYR A 98 5.68 -7.31 -3.81
CA TYR A 98 4.51 -7.24 -2.95
C TYR A 98 4.18 -8.58 -2.29
N GLY A 99 3.50 -8.52 -1.14
CA GLY A 99 3.06 -9.68 -0.38
C GLY A 99 1.78 -10.29 -0.95
N ALA A 100 0.64 -9.80 -0.50
CA ALA A 100 -0.67 -10.30 -0.89
C ALA A 100 -1.20 -9.66 -2.17
N SER A 101 -1.92 -10.44 -2.97
CA SER A 101 -2.67 -9.94 -4.14
C SER A 101 -3.94 -9.20 -3.71
N ASP A 102 -4.40 -8.25 -4.51
CA ASP A 102 -5.65 -7.52 -4.32
C ASP A 102 -6.58 -7.71 -5.52
N ASP A 103 -7.52 -8.63 -5.39
CA ASP A 103 -8.44 -8.98 -6.47
C ASP A 103 -9.44 -7.85 -6.84
N LYS A 104 -9.59 -6.85 -5.97
CA LYS A 104 -10.53 -5.74 -6.17
C LYS A 104 -9.90 -4.50 -6.78
N CYS A 105 -8.66 -4.19 -6.37
CA CYS A 105 -8.00 -2.92 -6.73
C CYS A 105 -6.58 -3.11 -7.25
N GLY A 106 -6.04 -4.31 -7.28
CA GLY A 106 -4.67 -4.58 -7.70
C GLY A 106 -4.45 -4.23 -9.17
N ALA A 107 -3.55 -3.30 -9.43
CA ALA A 107 -3.28 -2.79 -10.77
C ALA A 107 -1.92 -3.22 -11.34
N VAL A 108 -1.32 -4.24 -10.73
CA VAL A 108 -0.04 -4.81 -11.16
C VAL A 108 -0.24 -6.16 -11.85
N ARG A 109 -1.18 -6.98 -11.36
CA ARG A 109 -1.51 -8.30 -11.94
C ARG A 109 -2.98 -8.68 -11.83
N SER A 110 -3.67 -8.33 -10.73
CA SER A 110 -4.97 -8.92 -10.40
C SER A 110 -6.14 -8.38 -11.23
N VAL A 111 -6.37 -7.07 -11.23
CA VAL A 111 -7.45 -6.44 -12.03
C VAL A 111 -6.94 -6.05 -13.41
N CYS A 112 -5.78 -5.45 -13.45
CA CYS A 112 -5.07 -5.08 -14.67
C CYS A 112 -3.56 -5.06 -14.42
N SER A 113 -2.78 -4.90 -15.48
CA SER A 113 -1.33 -4.75 -15.38
C SER A 113 -0.89 -3.44 -16.01
N LEU A 114 -0.80 -2.38 -15.20
CA LEU A 114 -0.32 -1.08 -15.67
C LEU A 114 1.14 -1.13 -16.09
N PHE A 115 1.95 -2.01 -15.49
CA PHE A 115 3.36 -2.13 -15.83
C PHE A 115 3.63 -2.76 -17.20
N ASP A 116 2.65 -3.46 -17.77
CA ASP A 116 2.73 -4.05 -19.12
C ASP A 116 2.17 -3.12 -20.21
N MET A 117 1.56 -2.00 -19.82
CA MET A 117 1.04 -1.03 -20.79
C MET A 117 2.18 -0.21 -21.40
N LYS A 118 1.92 0.44 -22.54
CA LYS A 118 2.91 1.20 -23.33
C LYS A 118 3.31 2.54 -22.67
N PHE A 119 3.63 2.52 -21.38
CA PHE A 119 4.25 3.64 -20.71
C PHE A 119 5.77 3.61 -20.93
N ASN A 120 6.44 4.69 -20.58
CA ASN A 120 7.88 4.86 -20.77
C ASN A 120 8.75 4.23 -19.67
N HIS A 121 8.16 3.47 -18.75
CA HIS A 121 8.85 2.77 -17.68
C HIS A 121 8.09 1.50 -17.30
N HIS A 122 8.81 0.39 -17.14
CA HIS A 122 8.24 -0.93 -16.87
C HIS A 122 8.95 -1.59 -15.68
N PRO A 123 8.42 -1.46 -14.45
CA PRO A 123 8.98 -2.11 -13.29
C PRO A 123 8.95 -3.64 -13.39
N GLN A 124 10.00 -4.30 -12.90
CA GLN A 124 9.99 -5.73 -12.66
C GLN A 124 9.18 -6.03 -11.40
N VAL A 125 8.41 -7.12 -11.42
CA VAL A 125 7.47 -7.46 -10.35
C VAL A 125 7.75 -8.84 -9.79
N GLU A 126 7.86 -8.93 -8.47
CA GLU A 126 7.81 -10.16 -7.69
C GLU A 126 6.64 -10.10 -6.71
N SER A 127 6.00 -11.24 -6.47
CA SER A 127 4.82 -11.33 -5.60
C SER A 127 4.91 -12.54 -4.67
N GLY A 128 4.11 -12.54 -3.61
CA GLY A 128 3.98 -13.67 -2.71
C GLY A 128 5.01 -13.71 -1.58
N ILE A 129 5.83 -12.69 -1.40
CA ILE A 129 6.79 -12.63 -0.30
C ILE A 129 6.05 -12.33 1.01
N LEU A 130 6.05 -13.28 1.93
CA LEU A 130 5.28 -13.26 3.18
C LEU A 130 3.77 -12.98 2.96
N GLU A 131 3.24 -13.55 1.87
CA GLU A 131 1.86 -13.37 1.44
C GLU A 131 0.85 -13.78 2.52
N GLU A 132 1.07 -14.92 3.18
CA GLU A 132 0.16 -15.43 4.21
C GLU A 132 0.06 -14.47 5.40
N GLU A 133 1.17 -13.91 5.83
CA GLU A 133 1.22 -12.94 6.94
C GLU A 133 0.52 -11.64 6.58
N ALA A 134 0.75 -11.13 5.37
CA ALA A 134 0.09 -9.92 4.87
C ALA A 134 -1.42 -10.14 4.71
N ALA A 135 -1.84 -11.24 4.12
CA ALA A 135 -3.25 -11.58 3.94
C ALA A 135 -3.97 -11.81 5.28
N ALA A 136 -3.33 -12.46 6.25
CA ALA A 136 -3.91 -12.69 7.57
C ALA A 136 -4.17 -11.38 8.30
N LEU A 137 -3.26 -10.43 8.23
CA LEU A 137 -3.42 -9.11 8.86
C LEU A 137 -4.59 -8.31 8.26
N LEU A 138 -4.73 -8.35 6.93
CA LEU A 138 -5.87 -7.74 6.23
C LEU A 138 -7.19 -8.41 6.59
N SER A 139 -7.24 -9.74 6.62
CA SER A 139 -8.43 -10.50 7.00
C SER A 139 -8.88 -10.18 8.42
N GLU A 140 -7.98 -10.12 9.36
CA GLU A 140 -8.26 -9.77 10.76
C GLU A 140 -8.84 -8.36 10.87
N PHE A 141 -8.24 -7.39 10.18
CA PHE A 141 -8.73 -6.01 10.15
C PHE A 141 -10.18 -5.93 9.63
N PHE A 142 -10.48 -6.55 8.49
CA PHE A 142 -11.82 -6.50 7.92
C PHE A 142 -12.86 -7.31 8.71
N GLN A 143 -12.47 -8.39 9.38
CA GLN A 143 -13.34 -9.10 10.33
C GLN A 143 -13.71 -8.20 11.50
N ASN A 144 -12.74 -7.55 12.12
CA ASN A 144 -12.97 -6.61 13.23
C ASN A 144 -13.86 -5.44 12.80
N LEU A 145 -13.62 -4.89 11.63
CA LEU A 145 -14.43 -3.81 11.08
C LEU A 145 -15.90 -4.23 10.87
N ARG A 146 -16.15 -5.43 10.36
CA ARG A 146 -17.52 -5.96 10.19
C ARG A 146 -18.23 -6.14 11.53
N ILE A 147 -17.54 -6.62 12.56
CA ILE A 147 -18.08 -6.76 13.91
C ILE A 147 -18.44 -5.38 14.47
N GLU A 148 -17.54 -4.42 14.37
CA GLU A 148 -17.79 -3.04 14.81
C GLU A 148 -19.00 -2.41 14.11
N LEU A 149 -19.10 -2.55 12.79
CA LEU A 149 -20.23 -2.02 12.01
C LEU A 149 -21.57 -2.67 12.38
N ARG A 150 -21.58 -3.96 12.71
CA ARG A 150 -22.81 -4.65 13.20
C ARG A 150 -23.27 -4.11 14.53
N ASN A 151 -22.33 -3.76 15.42
CA ASN A 151 -22.59 -3.29 16.77
C ASN A 151 -22.87 -1.79 16.85
N ARG A 152 -22.73 -1.04 15.74
CA ARG A 152 -23.06 0.39 15.72
C ARG A 152 -24.55 0.63 15.93
N PRO A 153 -24.93 1.61 16.77
CA PRO A 153 -26.30 2.03 16.91
C PRO A 153 -26.96 2.40 15.57
N LYS A 154 -28.26 2.09 15.40
CA LYS A 154 -28.96 2.31 14.12
C LYS A 154 -28.85 3.75 13.59
N TRP A 155 -28.87 4.77 14.46
CA TRP A 155 -28.75 6.18 14.07
C TRP A 155 -27.38 6.54 13.47
N LYS A 156 -26.30 5.89 13.92
CA LYS A 156 -24.95 6.06 13.29
C LYS A 156 -24.85 5.40 11.92
N LYS A 157 -25.67 4.36 11.67
CA LYS A 157 -25.73 3.70 10.35
C LYS A 157 -26.37 4.60 9.29
N VAL A 158 -27.37 5.42 9.67
CA VAL A 158 -28.03 6.36 8.77
C VAL A 158 -27.07 7.47 8.31
N GLN A 159 -26.33 8.07 9.24
CA GLN A 159 -25.34 9.12 8.90
C GLN A 159 -24.23 8.63 7.95
N SER A 160 -23.79 7.37 8.10
CA SER A 160 -22.79 6.80 7.20
C SER A 160 -23.33 6.47 5.80
N ALA A 161 -24.65 6.27 5.66
CA ALA A 161 -25.32 6.06 4.39
C ALA A 161 -25.53 7.38 3.62
N GLU A 162 -25.78 8.48 4.31
CA GLU A 162 -25.91 9.81 3.72
C GLU A 162 -24.60 10.32 3.13
N CYS A 163 -23.46 10.03 3.77
CA CYS A 163 -22.13 10.32 3.19
C CYS A 163 -21.81 9.52 1.93
N LYS A 164 -22.41 8.34 1.73
CA LYS A 164 -22.22 7.53 0.52
C LYS A 164 -23.07 7.96 -0.66
N GLY A 165 -24.08 8.78 -0.45
CA GLY A 165 -24.97 9.31 -1.48
C GLY A 165 -24.52 10.62 -2.12
N GLN A 166 -23.37 11.18 -1.73
CA GLN A 166 -22.81 12.43 -2.26
C GLN A 166 -21.54 12.25 -3.10
N SER A 167 -21.28 11.04 -3.56
CA SER A 167 -20.15 10.76 -4.47
C SER A 167 -20.64 10.49 -5.88
#